data_b6d18e5649521e14a4f15d9e559eb460
#
_entry.id   b6d18e5649521e14a4f15d9e559eb460
#
_cell.length_a   1.000
_cell.length_b   1.000
_cell.length_c   1.000
_cell.angle_alpha   90.00
_cell.angle_beta   90.00
_cell.angle_gamma   90.00
#
_symmetry.space_group_name_H-M   'P 1'
#
loop_
_entity.id
_entity.type
_entity.pdbx_description
1 polymer ?
#
loop_
_entity_poly.entity_id
_entity_poly.type
_entity_poly.pdbx_seq_one_letter_code
_entity_poly.pdbx_strand_id
1 'polypeptide(L)'
;MVGLLIITHNNVGGALFDAATSVLGSCPLPFEILPISQNCDPEERLRKAQSYITKLHQPGDGVLVITDMYGSTPSNIATKLAADNVAIITGINLPMLVRIMNYPQLSLEMLANKAVSAGQTGVIEVETS
;
A
#
# COMPACT_ATOMS: atom_id res chain seq x y z
N MET A 1 -15.42 2.49 -0.09
CA MET A 1 -14.26 1.67 -0.49
C MET A 1 -13.09 1.89 0.45
N VAL A 2 -12.27 0.86 0.64
CA VAL A 2 -11.04 0.97 1.40
C VAL A 2 -10.13 2.02 0.77
N GLY A 3 -9.49 2.87 1.57
CA GLY A 3 -8.45 3.78 1.10
C GLY A 3 -7.10 3.07 1.04
N LEU A 4 -6.26 3.45 0.08
CA LEU A 4 -4.95 2.85 -0.12
C LEU A 4 -3.86 3.88 0.14
N LEU A 5 -2.97 3.61 1.10
CA LEU A 5 -1.83 4.46 1.41
C LEU A 5 -0.54 3.68 1.17
N ILE A 6 0.30 4.19 0.28
CA ILE A 6 1.56 3.53 -0.10
C ILE A 6 2.72 4.35 0.44
N ILE A 7 3.52 3.75 1.32
CA ILE A 7 4.67 4.40 1.97
C ILE A 7 5.92 3.58 1.67
N THR A 8 6.81 4.09 0.84
CA THR A 8 8.00 3.33 0.41
C THR A 8 9.25 4.21 0.39
N HIS A 9 10.40 3.56 0.21
CA HIS A 9 11.62 4.27 -0.10
C HIS A 9 11.46 5.01 -1.42
N ASN A 10 11.80 6.29 -1.41
CA ASN A 10 11.81 7.13 -2.61
C ASN A 10 10.52 6.93 -3.42
N ASN A 11 10.65 6.78 -4.73
CA ASN A 11 9.50 6.65 -5.62
C ASN A 11 9.17 5.19 -5.99
N VAL A 12 9.59 4.22 -5.18
CA VAL A 12 9.28 2.80 -5.46
C VAL A 12 7.77 2.59 -5.53
N GLY A 13 7.05 3.09 -4.53
CA GLY A 13 5.59 2.95 -4.48
C GLY A 13 4.89 3.66 -5.63
N GLY A 14 5.34 4.88 -5.95
CA GLY A 14 4.77 5.66 -7.05
C GLY A 14 4.94 4.97 -8.40
N ALA A 15 6.13 4.43 -8.65
CA ALA A 15 6.41 3.73 -9.91
C ALA A 15 5.58 2.45 -10.04
N LEU A 16 5.47 1.67 -8.96
CA LEU A 16 4.65 0.46 -8.95
C LEU A 16 3.17 0.80 -9.13
N PHE A 17 2.71 1.84 -8.46
CA PHE A 17 1.32 2.28 -8.58
C PHE A 17 1.01 2.71 -10.02
N ASP A 18 1.90 3.49 -10.64
CA ASP A 18 1.73 3.92 -12.04
C ASP A 18 1.70 2.72 -12.98
N ALA A 19 2.56 1.73 -12.75
CA ALA A 19 2.56 0.50 -13.56
C ALA A 19 1.25 -0.27 -13.42
N ALA A 20 0.74 -0.41 -12.20
CA ALA A 20 -0.52 -1.11 -11.96
C ALA A 20 -1.69 -0.38 -12.62
N THR A 21 -1.76 0.95 -12.48
CA THR A 21 -2.83 1.72 -13.12
C THR A 21 -2.76 1.67 -14.63
N SER A 22 -1.56 1.60 -15.21
CA SER A 22 -1.39 1.45 -16.66
C SER A 22 -1.96 0.12 -17.15
N VAL A 23 -1.81 -0.96 -16.38
CA VAL A 23 -2.36 -2.27 -16.72
C VAL A 23 -3.88 -2.25 -16.69
N LEU A 24 -4.48 -1.59 -15.70
CA LEU A 24 -5.92 -1.63 -15.46
C LEU A 24 -6.68 -0.42 -16.02
N GLY A 25 -5.98 0.63 -16.41
CA GLY A 25 -6.56 1.87 -16.90
C GLY A 25 -6.75 2.93 -15.84
N SER A 26 -7.08 2.57 -14.61
CA SER A 26 -7.25 3.51 -13.49
C SER A 26 -7.28 2.75 -12.17
N CYS A 27 -7.10 3.48 -11.07
CA CYS A 27 -7.26 2.93 -9.73
C CYS A 27 -8.68 3.26 -9.23
N PRO A 28 -9.50 2.25 -8.92
CA PRO A 28 -10.87 2.50 -8.44
C PRO A 28 -10.95 2.93 -6.97
N LEU A 29 -9.86 2.75 -6.19
CA LEU A 29 -9.83 3.08 -4.77
C LEU A 29 -9.30 4.49 -4.55
N PRO A 30 -9.78 5.20 -3.52
CA PRO A 30 -9.07 6.42 -3.10
C PRO A 30 -7.66 6.07 -2.63
N PHE A 31 -6.68 6.88 -2.97
CA PHE A 31 -5.28 6.56 -2.68
C PHE A 31 -4.45 7.80 -2.39
N GLU A 32 -3.37 7.59 -1.66
CA GLU A 32 -2.29 8.55 -1.47
C GLU A 32 -0.96 7.81 -1.49
N ILE A 33 0.10 8.48 -1.95
CA ILE A 33 1.44 7.92 -2.04
C ILE A 33 2.39 8.82 -1.27
N LEU A 34 3.14 8.24 -0.34
CA LEU A 34 4.09 8.97 0.49
C LEU A 34 5.50 8.41 0.28
N PRO A 35 6.33 9.09 -0.52
CA PRO A 35 7.74 8.68 -0.66
C PRO A 35 8.54 9.10 0.58
N ILE A 36 9.46 8.24 0.99
CA ILE A 36 10.35 8.47 2.12
C ILE A 36 11.77 8.56 1.58
N SER A 37 12.32 9.76 1.56
CA SER A 37 13.70 9.96 1.12
C SER A 37 14.67 9.62 2.24
N GLN A 38 15.93 9.37 1.88
CA GLN A 38 16.98 9.03 2.83
C GLN A 38 17.22 10.15 3.86
N ASN A 39 17.01 11.39 3.48
CA ASN A 39 17.27 12.57 4.32
C ASN A 39 15.99 13.15 4.93
N CYS A 40 14.90 12.39 4.96
CA CYS A 40 13.63 12.86 5.49
C CYS A 40 13.69 13.06 7.01
N ASP A 41 12.77 13.90 7.51
CA ASP A 41 12.47 13.97 8.94
C ASP A 41 11.35 12.94 9.21
N PRO A 42 11.66 11.84 9.95
CA PRO A 42 10.65 10.81 10.20
C PRO A 42 9.40 11.32 10.89
N GLU A 43 9.52 12.30 11.79
CA GLU A 43 8.36 12.84 12.50
C GLU A 43 7.46 13.63 11.55
N GLU A 44 8.04 14.40 10.64
CA GLU A 44 7.28 15.13 9.62
C GLU A 44 6.56 14.15 8.68
N ARG A 45 7.26 13.11 8.25
CA ARG A 45 6.67 12.09 7.39
C ARG A 45 5.54 11.34 8.10
N LEU A 46 5.69 11.07 9.40
CA LEU A 46 4.61 10.46 10.19
C LEU A 46 3.38 11.37 10.25
N ARG A 47 3.58 12.66 10.51
CA ARG A 47 2.46 13.62 10.52
C ARG A 47 1.75 13.66 9.16
N LYS A 48 2.52 13.63 8.07
CA LYS A 48 1.94 13.59 6.72
C LYS A 48 1.15 12.31 6.49
N ALA A 49 1.70 11.17 6.91
CA ALA A 49 0.99 9.89 6.81
C ALA A 49 -0.32 9.91 7.61
N GLN A 50 -0.30 10.45 8.82
CA GLN A 50 -1.51 10.58 9.63
C GLN A 50 -2.57 11.45 8.95
N SER A 51 -2.15 12.53 8.30
CA SER A 51 -3.08 13.40 7.56
C SER A 51 -3.70 12.65 6.38
N TYR A 52 -2.94 11.79 5.71
CA TYR A 52 -3.46 10.95 4.63
C TYR A 52 -4.45 9.90 5.14
N ILE A 53 -4.19 9.30 6.30
CA ILE A 53 -5.15 8.38 6.93
C ILE A 53 -6.48 9.08 7.15
N THR A 54 -6.45 10.27 7.74
CA THR A 54 -7.67 11.06 7.98
C THR A 54 -8.42 11.35 6.67
N LYS A 55 -7.68 11.74 5.64
CA LYS A 55 -8.26 12.06 4.33
C LYS A 55 -8.88 10.83 3.66
N LEU A 56 -8.22 9.67 3.73
CA LEU A 56 -8.65 8.44 3.07
C LEU A 56 -9.77 7.73 3.83
N HIS A 57 -9.91 8.00 5.12
CA HIS A 57 -10.83 7.29 5.99
C HIS A 57 -12.24 7.85 5.88
N GLN A 58 -12.83 7.74 4.70
CA GLN A 58 -14.20 8.21 4.43
C GLN A 58 -14.84 7.28 3.42
N PRO A 59 -16.02 6.75 3.75
CA PRO A 59 -16.86 6.88 4.95
C PRO A 59 -16.69 5.72 5.96
N GLY A 60 -15.51 5.26 6.29
CA GLY A 60 -15.32 4.31 7.35
C GLY A 60 -14.99 2.89 6.94
N ASP A 61 -14.61 2.69 5.69
CA ASP A 61 -14.22 1.35 5.19
C ASP A 61 -12.79 0.97 5.56
N GLY A 62 -12.07 1.86 6.22
CA GLY A 62 -10.70 1.62 6.63
C GLY A 62 -9.66 1.98 5.59
N VAL A 63 -8.40 1.85 5.98
CA VAL A 63 -7.24 2.16 5.13
C VAL A 63 -6.28 0.98 5.12
N LEU A 64 -5.87 0.58 3.93
CA LEU A 64 -4.82 -0.41 3.72
C LEU A 64 -3.51 0.34 3.45
N VAL A 65 -2.53 0.16 4.35
CA VAL A 65 -1.21 0.78 4.24
C VAL A 65 -0.24 -0.28 3.73
N ILE A 66 0.51 0.04 2.67
CA ILE A 66 1.46 -0.88 2.08
C ILE A 66 2.84 -0.23 2.03
N THR A 67 3.85 -0.94 2.50
CA THR A 67 5.24 -0.52 2.45
C THR A 67 6.08 -1.50 1.62
N ASP A 68 7.31 -1.12 1.32
CA ASP A 68 8.15 -1.97 0.47
C ASP A 68 8.98 -2.98 1.25
N MET A 69 9.51 -2.63 2.45
CA MET A 69 10.42 -3.52 3.16
C MET A 69 10.21 -3.46 4.68
N TYR A 70 9.96 -4.60 5.27
CA TYR A 70 9.78 -4.72 6.71
C TYR A 70 11.04 -4.28 7.45
N GLY A 71 10.87 -3.56 8.57
CA GLY A 71 11.97 -3.12 9.42
C GLY A 71 12.69 -1.86 8.95
N SER A 72 12.25 -1.26 7.86
CA SER A 72 12.82 -0.01 7.32
C SER A 72 12.09 1.22 7.85
N THR A 73 12.60 2.41 7.55
CA THR A 73 11.95 3.66 7.94
C THR A 73 10.51 3.77 7.44
N PRO A 74 10.18 3.51 6.16
CA PRO A 74 8.79 3.50 5.74
C PRO A 74 7.92 2.53 6.54
N SER A 75 8.43 1.34 6.83
CA SER A 75 7.72 0.34 7.63
C SER A 75 7.49 0.81 9.06
N ASN A 76 8.49 1.45 9.67
CA ASN A 76 8.37 1.98 11.03
C ASN A 76 7.34 3.10 11.11
N ILE A 77 7.27 3.96 10.10
CA ILE A 77 6.24 5.00 10.01
C ILE A 77 4.86 4.34 9.90
N ALA A 78 4.72 3.36 9.01
CA ALA A 78 3.46 2.66 8.81
C ALA A 78 2.97 1.98 10.08
N THR A 79 3.85 1.33 10.82
CA THR A 79 3.49 0.63 12.06
C THR A 79 2.87 1.57 13.10
N LYS A 80 3.29 2.82 13.12
CA LYS A 80 2.73 3.82 14.04
C LYS A 80 1.33 4.28 13.65
N LEU A 81 0.84 3.89 12.47
CA LEU A 81 -0.52 4.19 12.02
C LEU A 81 -1.51 3.10 12.41
N ALA A 82 -1.05 2.02 13.05
CA ALA A 82 -1.90 0.87 13.40
C ALA A 82 -3.09 1.31 14.24
N ALA A 83 -4.27 0.82 13.85
CA ALA A 83 -5.54 1.09 14.52
C ALA A 83 -6.54 0.01 14.08
N ASP A 84 -7.72 -0.03 14.69
CA ASP A 84 -8.73 -1.05 14.39
C ASP A 84 -9.15 -1.06 12.92
N ASN A 85 -9.07 0.10 12.27
CA ASN A 85 -9.52 0.27 10.89
C ASN A 85 -8.35 0.53 9.93
N VAL A 86 -7.14 0.15 10.32
CA VAL A 86 -5.94 0.28 9.50
C VAL A 86 -5.23 -1.06 9.46
N ALA A 87 -5.06 -1.61 8.26
CA ALA A 87 -4.26 -2.82 8.05
C ALA A 87 -2.94 -2.41 7.40
N ILE A 88 -1.84 -3.07 7.78
CA ILE A 88 -0.51 -2.73 7.30
C ILE A 88 0.13 -3.97 6.67
N ILE A 89 0.63 -3.82 5.45
CA ILE A 89 1.31 -4.87 4.70
C ILE A 89 2.69 -4.38 4.29
N THR A 90 3.68 -5.25 4.32
CA THR A 90 5.01 -4.96 3.78
C THR A 90 5.27 -5.87 2.57
N GLY A 91 6.22 -5.46 1.73
CA GLY A 91 6.60 -6.26 0.57
C GLY A 91 5.82 -5.93 -0.70
N ILE A 92 5.49 -4.66 -0.92
CA ILE A 92 4.75 -4.24 -2.10
C ILE A 92 5.35 -4.81 -3.39
N ASN A 93 4.50 -5.32 -4.25
CA ASN A 93 4.90 -5.72 -5.60
C ASN A 93 3.73 -5.53 -6.56
N LEU A 94 4.00 -5.64 -7.85
CA LEU A 94 2.99 -5.36 -8.87
C LEU A 94 1.80 -6.33 -8.83
N PRO A 95 2.00 -7.65 -8.69
CA PRO A 95 0.86 -8.58 -8.56
C PRO A 95 -0.07 -8.22 -7.39
N MET A 96 0.48 -7.78 -6.27
CA MET A 96 -0.29 -7.33 -5.12
C MET A 96 -1.21 -6.16 -5.49
N LEU A 97 -0.66 -5.12 -6.11
CA LEU A 97 -1.43 -3.92 -6.47
C LEU A 97 -2.50 -4.21 -7.51
N VAL A 98 -2.18 -5.01 -8.51
CA VAL A 98 -3.15 -5.42 -9.53
C VAL A 98 -4.32 -6.16 -8.89
N ARG A 99 -4.04 -7.06 -7.94
CA ARG A 99 -5.09 -7.80 -7.23
C ARG A 99 -5.98 -6.86 -6.42
N ILE A 100 -5.40 -5.93 -5.69
CA ILE A 100 -6.15 -4.94 -4.90
C ILE A 100 -7.10 -4.16 -5.80
N MET A 101 -6.62 -3.68 -6.93
CA MET A 101 -7.40 -2.86 -7.85
C MET A 101 -8.52 -3.63 -8.55
N ASN A 102 -8.38 -4.96 -8.65
CA ASN A 102 -9.42 -5.82 -9.23
C ASN A 102 -10.55 -6.16 -8.26
N TYR A 103 -10.36 -5.91 -6.95
CA TYR A 103 -11.36 -6.24 -5.93
C TYR A 103 -11.64 -5.05 -5.02
N PRO A 104 -12.04 -3.89 -5.58
CA PRO A 104 -12.15 -2.65 -4.80
C PRO A 104 -13.31 -2.65 -3.80
N GLN A 105 -14.24 -3.61 -3.91
CA GLN A 105 -15.44 -3.63 -3.07
C GLN A 105 -15.26 -4.48 -1.79
N LEU A 106 -14.12 -5.15 -1.63
CA LEU A 106 -13.91 -6.02 -0.48
C LEU A 106 -13.71 -5.20 0.81
N SER A 107 -14.04 -5.83 1.93
CA SER A 107 -13.73 -5.27 3.25
C SER A 107 -12.21 -5.16 3.42
N LEU A 108 -11.78 -4.34 4.39
CA LEU A 108 -10.36 -4.16 4.68
C LEU A 108 -9.67 -5.50 4.97
N GLU A 109 -10.27 -6.34 5.80
CA GLU A 109 -9.69 -7.64 6.15
C GLU A 109 -9.53 -8.54 4.93
N MET A 110 -10.57 -8.66 4.13
CA MET A 110 -10.54 -9.51 2.93
C MET A 110 -9.56 -8.96 1.89
N LEU A 111 -9.52 -7.64 1.71
CA LEU A 111 -8.61 -7.02 0.76
C LEU A 111 -7.16 -7.21 1.16
N ALA A 112 -6.85 -7.04 2.46
CA ALA A 112 -5.51 -7.28 2.99
C ALA A 112 -5.07 -8.72 2.76
N ASN A 113 -5.95 -9.69 3.03
CA ASN A 113 -5.64 -11.10 2.82
C ASN A 113 -5.37 -11.42 1.34
N LYS A 114 -6.20 -10.88 0.44
CA LYS A 114 -5.98 -11.05 -1.00
C LYS A 114 -4.68 -10.40 -1.47
N ALA A 115 -4.35 -9.24 -0.93
CA ALA A 115 -3.12 -8.54 -1.28
C ALA A 115 -1.89 -9.37 -0.91
N VAL A 116 -1.84 -9.88 0.32
CA VAL A 116 -0.73 -10.72 0.78
C VAL A 116 -0.62 -11.98 -0.06
N SER A 117 -1.73 -12.67 -0.29
CA SER A 117 -1.76 -13.89 -1.10
C SER A 117 -1.26 -13.64 -2.52
N ALA A 118 -1.76 -12.60 -3.18
CA ALA A 118 -1.34 -12.26 -4.55
C ALA A 118 0.14 -11.88 -4.61
N GLY A 119 0.61 -11.10 -3.63
CA GLY A 119 2.02 -10.72 -3.57
C GLY A 119 2.94 -11.91 -3.42
N GLN A 120 2.56 -12.87 -2.58
CA GLN A 120 3.36 -14.07 -2.36
C GLN A 120 3.32 -15.01 -3.56
N THR A 121 2.15 -15.27 -4.12
CA THR A 121 2.01 -16.20 -5.25
C THR A 121 2.49 -15.60 -6.55
N GLY A 122 2.68 -14.30 -6.63
CA GLY A 122 3.22 -13.62 -7.80
C GLY A 122 4.72 -13.77 -7.98
N VAL A 123 5.41 -14.32 -6.99
CA VAL A 123 6.85 -14.60 -7.09
C VAL A 123 7.01 -16.04 -7.59
N ILE A 124 7.42 -16.20 -8.85
CA ILE A 124 7.42 -17.49 -9.53
C ILE A 124 8.74 -17.68 -10.23
N GLU A 125 9.37 -18.82 -9.99
CA GLU A 125 10.52 -19.25 -10.83
C GLU A 125 9.95 -19.85 -12.10
N VAL A 126 10.27 -19.26 -13.25
CA VAL A 126 9.77 -19.74 -14.55
C VAL A 126 10.55 -20.97 -14.96
N GLU A 127 9.84 -22.07 -15.26
CA GLU A 127 10.50 -23.26 -15.79
C GLU A 127 10.96 -23.00 -17.22
N THR A 128 12.25 -23.28 -17.46
CA THR A 128 12.88 -23.13 -18.78
C THR A 128 13.48 -24.48 -19.15
N SER A 129 12.72 -25.31 -19.77
CA SER A 129 13.19 -26.66 -20.16
C SER A 129 14.05 -26.66 -21.42
#